data_082294a3d0d89ae5f89b3c2f9bb64530
#
_entry.id   082294a3d0d89ae5f89b3c2f9bb64530
#
_cell.length_a   1.000
_cell.length_b   1.000
_cell.length_c   1.000
_cell.angle_alpha   90.00
_cell.angle_beta   90.00
_cell.angle_gamma   90.00
#
_symmetry.space_group_name_H-M   'P 1'
#
loop_
_entity.id
_entity.type
_entity.pdbx_description
1 polymer ?
#
loop_
_entity_poly.entity_id
_entity_poly.type
_entity_poly.pdbx_seq_one_letter_code
_entity_poly.pdbx_strand_id
1 'polypeptide(L)'
;MAALMGLRGAFRKHLARTPCWTIRRLRAKARGMSVNTFGRLLRFTTWGESHGPAIGAVVDGCPPGLTIDESVIQPFLDARRPGQSKFTTQRQEPDQVRILSGVFEGKTTGTPISLMIENVDQRSKDYSDVAKAYRPGHADYAYDAKYGFRDYRGGGRSSARETASRVAAGGVARLVIPEATILAYVSEVGGDAIDMANFDPAEIANNPFFCPDAQAAKRWEKIVDDARLAGSSVGAVVECV
;
A
#
# COMPACT_ATOMS: atom_id res chain seq x y z
N MET A 1 44.52 -31.31 27.10
CA MET A 1 43.23 -31.22 27.81
C MET A 1 43.13 -30.01 28.74
N ALA A 2 44.09 -29.09 28.74
CA ALA A 2 44.12 -27.91 29.66
C ALA A 2 43.71 -26.59 29.01
N ALA A 3 43.49 -26.51 27.71
CA ALA A 3 43.19 -25.26 26.99
C ALA A 3 41.67 -24.92 26.86
N LEU A 4 40.76 -25.84 27.21
CA LEU A 4 39.32 -25.62 27.11
C LEU A 4 38.63 -25.09 28.39
N MET A 5 39.33 -25.06 29.51
CA MET A 5 38.75 -24.57 30.77
C MET A 5 38.89 -23.05 30.99
N GLY A 6 39.73 -22.37 30.23
CA GLY A 6 39.91 -20.90 30.36
C GLY A 6 38.84 -20.03 29.72
N LEU A 7 38.13 -20.54 28.71
CA LEU A 7 37.16 -19.76 27.93
C LEU A 7 35.75 -19.67 28.59
N ARG A 8 35.43 -20.57 29.50
CA ARG A 8 34.11 -20.55 30.20
C ARG A 8 34.04 -19.49 31.30
N GLY A 9 35.19 -19.08 31.86
CA GLY A 9 35.25 -18.08 32.94
C GLY A 9 35.11 -16.63 32.44
N ALA A 10 35.59 -16.33 31.27
CA ALA A 10 35.59 -14.98 30.71
C ALA A 10 34.19 -14.57 30.16
N PHE A 11 33.41 -15.53 29.61
CA PHE A 11 32.08 -15.25 29.09
C PHE A 11 31.04 -14.97 30.17
N ARG A 12 31.20 -15.58 31.37
CA ARG A 12 30.28 -15.32 32.52
C ARG A 12 30.49 -13.97 33.18
N LYS A 13 31.70 -13.41 33.14
CA LYS A 13 31.99 -12.12 33.76
C LYS A 13 31.54 -10.91 32.96
N HIS A 14 31.32 -11.06 31.66
CA HIS A 14 30.84 -9.96 30.82
C HIS A 14 29.30 -9.82 30.78
N LEU A 15 28.58 -10.91 31.05
CA LEU A 15 27.10 -10.87 31.11
C LEU A 15 26.54 -10.30 32.45
N ALA A 16 27.36 -10.25 33.50
CA ALA A 16 26.94 -9.79 34.83
C ALA A 16 27.03 -8.27 35.04
N ARG A 17 27.42 -7.48 34.04
CA ARG A 17 27.61 -6.02 34.16
C ARG A 17 26.87 -5.16 33.16
N THR A 18 25.86 -5.69 32.46
CA THR A 18 24.98 -4.84 31.66
C THR A 18 23.95 -4.20 32.59
N PRO A 19 24.01 -2.88 32.84
CA PRO A 19 23.07 -2.25 33.80
C PRO A 19 21.63 -2.48 33.32
N CYS A 20 20.72 -2.76 34.25
CA CYS A 20 19.29 -3.05 34.02
C CYS A 20 18.59 -1.93 33.17
N TRP A 21 19.15 -0.71 33.17
CA TRP A 21 18.65 0.41 32.36
C TRP A 21 18.92 0.23 30.86
N THR A 22 19.95 -0.49 30.47
CA THR A 22 20.27 -0.76 29.04
C THR A 22 19.24 -1.72 28.44
N ILE A 23 18.78 -2.72 29.20
CA ILE A 23 17.70 -3.64 28.81
C ILE A 23 16.37 -2.90 28.71
N ARG A 24 16.11 -1.95 29.63
CA ARG A 24 14.90 -1.10 29.58
C ARG A 24 14.90 -0.18 28.37
N ARG A 25 16.04 0.39 27.96
CA ARG A 25 16.17 1.20 26.73
C ARG A 25 15.98 0.37 25.47
N LEU A 26 16.50 -0.85 25.43
CA LEU A 26 16.28 -1.76 24.30
C LEU A 26 14.80 -2.16 24.19
N ARG A 27 14.12 -2.44 25.31
CA ARG A 27 12.68 -2.72 25.32
C ARG A 27 11.83 -1.50 24.92
N ALA A 28 12.23 -0.30 25.30
CA ALA A 28 11.54 0.93 24.91
C ALA A 28 11.72 1.24 23.40
N LYS A 29 12.92 0.96 22.83
CA LYS A 29 13.16 1.06 21.36
C LYS A 29 12.41 -0.04 20.59
N ALA A 30 12.28 -1.25 21.15
CA ALA A 30 11.51 -2.33 20.55
C ALA A 30 10.00 -2.04 20.44
N ARG A 31 9.46 -1.10 21.22
CA ARG A 31 8.04 -0.70 21.13
C ARG A 31 7.67 0.03 19.84
N GLY A 32 8.66 0.57 19.13
CA GLY A 32 8.46 1.24 17.85
C GLY A 32 8.55 0.33 16.62
N MET A 33 8.92 -0.95 16.79
CA MET A 33 8.99 -1.90 15.67
C MET A 33 7.60 -2.38 15.28
N SER A 34 7.35 -2.47 13.98
CA SER A 34 6.10 -3.01 13.45
C SER A 34 6.36 -4.08 12.40
N VAL A 35 5.41 -4.99 12.27
CA VAL A 35 5.38 -5.98 11.19
C VAL A 35 4.81 -5.29 9.95
N ASN A 36 5.54 -5.35 8.84
CA ASN A 36 5.14 -4.77 7.56
C ASN A 36 4.82 -5.83 6.50
N THR A 37 4.69 -7.09 6.92
CA THR A 37 4.34 -8.23 6.09
C THR A 37 2.92 -8.65 6.37
N PHE A 38 2.11 -8.82 5.33
CA PHE A 38 0.73 -9.26 5.37
C PHE A 38 0.61 -10.68 4.83
N GLY A 39 -0.36 -11.44 5.35
CA GLY A 39 -0.63 -12.81 4.95
C GLY A 39 0.08 -13.86 5.81
N ARG A 40 -0.17 -15.14 5.53
CA ARG A 40 0.40 -16.29 6.26
C ARG A 40 1.12 -17.25 5.32
N LEU A 41 0.42 -17.90 4.41
CA LEU A 41 0.99 -18.79 3.38
C LEU A 41 1.47 -17.96 2.19
N LEU A 42 0.56 -17.26 1.51
CA LEU A 42 0.92 -16.19 0.60
C LEU A 42 1.11 -14.93 1.43
N ARG A 43 2.27 -14.31 1.32
CA ARG A 43 2.67 -13.11 2.08
C ARG A 43 3.16 -12.04 1.13
N PHE A 44 2.95 -10.79 1.51
CA PHE A 44 3.61 -9.70 0.80
C PHE A 44 4.09 -8.62 1.76
N THR A 45 5.17 -7.97 1.38
CA THR A 45 5.74 -6.80 2.07
C THR A 45 5.88 -5.68 1.05
N THR A 46 5.27 -4.52 1.33
CA THR A 46 5.43 -3.33 0.49
C THR A 46 6.63 -2.50 0.95
N TRP A 47 7.28 -1.83 0.01
CA TRP A 47 8.47 -1.02 0.24
C TRP A 47 8.45 0.26 -0.63
N GLY A 48 9.35 1.19 -0.32
CA GLY A 48 9.52 2.46 -1.04
C GLY A 48 8.62 3.58 -0.52
N GLU A 49 9.07 4.81 -0.72
CA GLU A 49 8.42 6.04 -0.29
C GLU A 49 7.74 6.74 -1.46
N SER A 50 6.64 7.47 -1.22
CA SER A 50 5.86 8.11 -2.30
C SER A 50 6.64 9.13 -3.11
N HIS A 51 7.68 9.73 -2.53
CA HIS A 51 8.62 10.67 -3.16
C HIS A 51 10.06 10.11 -3.22
N GLY A 52 10.22 8.81 -2.99
CA GLY A 52 11.44 8.07 -3.30
C GLY A 52 11.54 7.71 -4.79
N PRO A 53 12.61 7.03 -5.21
CA PRO A 53 12.80 6.67 -6.63
C PRO A 53 11.77 5.67 -7.13
N ALA A 54 11.32 4.77 -6.28
CA ALA A 54 10.36 3.73 -6.63
C ALA A 54 9.58 3.26 -5.40
N ILE A 55 8.47 2.58 -5.65
CA ILE A 55 7.72 1.77 -4.69
C ILE A 55 7.61 0.35 -5.22
N GLY A 56 7.27 -0.60 -4.37
CA GLY A 56 7.10 -1.98 -4.81
C GLY A 56 6.59 -2.91 -3.73
N ALA A 57 6.56 -4.18 -4.09
CA ALA A 57 6.21 -5.26 -3.17
C ALA A 57 7.12 -6.47 -3.41
N VAL A 58 7.34 -7.23 -2.36
CA VAL A 58 7.86 -8.60 -2.45
C VAL A 58 6.73 -9.55 -2.04
N VAL A 59 6.39 -10.47 -2.95
CA VAL A 59 5.38 -11.51 -2.71
C VAL A 59 6.10 -12.83 -2.51
N ASP A 60 5.84 -13.50 -1.39
CA ASP A 60 6.43 -14.79 -1.01
C ASP A 60 5.34 -15.84 -0.79
N GLY A 61 5.65 -17.11 -1.06
CA GLY A 61 4.71 -18.21 -0.93
C GLY A 61 3.79 -18.41 -2.16
N CYS A 62 4.11 -17.78 -3.29
CA CYS A 62 3.42 -18.07 -4.55
C CYS A 62 3.83 -19.45 -5.08
N PRO A 63 2.89 -20.34 -5.45
CA PRO A 63 3.20 -21.64 -6.03
C PRO A 63 4.05 -21.51 -7.32
N PRO A 64 4.95 -22.46 -7.60
CA PRO A 64 5.68 -22.49 -8.87
C PRO A 64 4.78 -22.91 -10.06
N GLY A 65 5.18 -22.50 -11.26
CA GLY A 65 4.57 -22.96 -12.51
C GLY A 65 3.36 -22.14 -12.98
N LEU A 66 2.93 -21.10 -12.25
CA LEU A 66 1.86 -20.22 -12.70
C LEU A 66 2.39 -19.29 -13.80
N THR A 67 1.63 -19.12 -14.87
CA THR A 67 1.98 -18.21 -15.97
C THR A 67 1.82 -16.77 -15.50
N ILE A 68 2.87 -15.96 -15.66
CA ILE A 68 2.90 -14.57 -15.22
C ILE A 68 3.91 -13.75 -16.03
N ASP A 69 3.49 -12.56 -16.39
CA ASP A 69 4.33 -11.44 -16.84
C ASP A 69 3.70 -10.12 -16.36
N GLU A 70 4.29 -9.00 -16.71
CA GLU A 70 3.79 -7.66 -16.32
C GLU A 70 2.38 -7.40 -16.87
N SER A 71 2.01 -7.96 -18.01
CA SER A 71 0.69 -7.74 -18.65
C SER A 71 -0.45 -8.34 -17.83
N VAL A 72 -0.19 -9.33 -16.99
CA VAL A 72 -1.18 -9.92 -16.07
C VAL A 72 -1.50 -8.98 -14.90
N ILE A 73 -0.53 -8.17 -14.48
CA ILE A 73 -0.65 -7.26 -13.33
C ILE A 73 -1.09 -5.86 -13.77
N GLN A 74 -0.58 -5.38 -14.90
CA GLN A 74 -0.71 -4.01 -15.35
C GLN A 74 -2.16 -3.51 -15.45
N PRO A 75 -3.15 -4.27 -15.92
CA PRO A 75 -4.54 -3.81 -16.00
C PRO A 75 -5.13 -3.36 -14.65
N PHE A 76 -4.74 -4.01 -13.56
CA PHE A 76 -5.19 -3.61 -12.21
C PHE A 76 -4.55 -2.30 -11.77
N LEU A 77 -3.30 -2.06 -12.14
CA LEU A 77 -2.62 -0.80 -11.88
C LEU A 77 -3.18 0.32 -12.75
N ASP A 78 -3.49 0.06 -14.01
CA ASP A 78 -4.12 1.01 -14.91
C ASP A 78 -5.50 1.44 -14.39
N ALA A 79 -6.30 0.52 -13.88
CA ALA A 79 -7.58 0.83 -13.25
C ALA A 79 -7.43 1.66 -11.96
N ARG A 80 -6.32 1.48 -11.22
CA ARG A 80 -6.04 2.19 -9.95
C ARG A 80 -5.38 3.55 -10.15
N ARG A 81 -4.59 3.77 -11.19
CA ARG A 81 -3.69 4.93 -11.34
C ARG A 81 -4.39 6.26 -11.09
N PRO A 82 -3.68 7.29 -10.56
CA PRO A 82 -4.26 8.61 -10.33
C PRO A 82 -4.51 9.37 -11.67
N GLY A 83 -5.34 10.42 -11.63
CA GLY A 83 -5.53 11.30 -12.78
C GLY A 83 -6.55 10.83 -13.83
N GLN A 84 -7.37 9.80 -13.53
CA GLN A 84 -8.35 9.25 -14.47
C GLN A 84 -9.64 10.06 -14.57
N SER A 85 -9.93 10.94 -13.61
CA SER A 85 -11.14 11.77 -13.62
C SER A 85 -10.90 13.14 -12.96
N LYS A 86 -11.84 14.09 -13.20
CA LYS A 86 -11.83 15.41 -12.53
C LYS A 86 -11.95 15.33 -11.00
N PHE A 87 -12.33 14.19 -10.46
CA PHE A 87 -12.53 13.95 -9.02
C PHE A 87 -11.29 13.36 -8.34
N THR A 88 -10.25 13.01 -9.11
CA THR A 88 -9.00 12.41 -8.58
C THR A 88 -7.87 13.44 -8.53
N THR A 89 -6.75 13.07 -7.87
CA THR A 89 -5.55 13.92 -7.81
C THR A 89 -5.01 14.22 -9.21
N GLN A 90 -4.38 15.42 -9.36
CA GLN A 90 -3.73 15.83 -10.61
C GLN A 90 -2.37 15.15 -10.85
N ARG A 91 -1.84 14.39 -9.89
CA ARG A 91 -0.61 13.63 -10.04
C ARG A 91 -0.78 12.61 -11.16
N GLN A 92 0.19 12.56 -12.09
CA GLN A 92 0.18 11.61 -13.19
C GLN A 92 1.33 10.62 -13.01
N GLU A 93 0.99 9.36 -12.80
CA GLU A 93 1.93 8.26 -12.69
C GLU A 93 1.52 7.17 -13.68
N PRO A 94 2.43 6.68 -14.51
CA PRO A 94 2.12 5.59 -15.45
C PRO A 94 1.89 4.25 -14.74
N ASP A 95 2.38 4.11 -13.51
CA ASP A 95 2.30 2.90 -12.67
C ASP A 95 2.76 1.63 -13.39
N GLN A 96 3.79 1.75 -14.26
CA GLN A 96 4.35 0.61 -14.97
C GLN A 96 5.04 -0.33 -13.99
N VAL A 97 4.52 -1.55 -13.88
CA VAL A 97 5.13 -2.58 -13.03
C VAL A 97 6.27 -3.28 -13.77
N ARG A 98 7.31 -3.64 -13.01
CA ARG A 98 8.40 -4.52 -13.47
C ARG A 98 8.55 -5.67 -12.50
N ILE A 99 8.68 -6.87 -13.03
CA ILE A 99 9.00 -8.08 -12.26
C ILE A 99 10.53 -8.25 -12.25
N LEU A 100 11.13 -8.22 -11.06
CA LEU A 100 12.58 -8.26 -10.91
C LEU A 100 13.13 -9.62 -10.48
N SER A 101 12.28 -10.51 -9.93
CA SER A 101 12.65 -11.85 -9.50
C SER A 101 11.45 -12.77 -9.38
N GLY A 102 11.68 -14.07 -9.16
CA GLY A 102 10.64 -15.07 -8.89
C GLY A 102 9.93 -15.57 -10.13
N VAL A 103 10.40 -15.20 -11.34
CA VAL A 103 9.84 -15.62 -12.63
C VAL A 103 10.96 -16.09 -13.56
N PHE A 104 10.75 -17.18 -14.24
CA PHE A 104 11.64 -17.71 -15.26
C PHE A 104 10.82 -18.29 -16.42
N GLU A 105 11.13 -17.91 -17.67
CA GLU A 105 10.40 -18.31 -18.88
C GLU A 105 8.88 -18.09 -18.78
N GLY A 106 8.47 -16.95 -18.21
CA GLY A 106 7.05 -16.59 -18.06
C GLY A 106 6.28 -17.38 -17.00
N LYS A 107 6.99 -18.09 -16.10
CA LYS A 107 6.37 -18.87 -15.01
C LYS A 107 6.97 -18.52 -13.66
N THR A 108 6.14 -18.58 -12.62
CA THR A 108 6.60 -18.44 -11.24
C THR A 108 7.54 -19.59 -10.87
N THR A 109 8.59 -19.29 -10.10
CA THR A 109 9.60 -20.27 -9.67
C THR A 109 9.35 -20.84 -8.27
N GLY A 110 8.38 -20.28 -7.52
CA GLY A 110 8.17 -20.60 -6.11
C GLY A 110 9.08 -19.83 -5.16
N THR A 111 9.98 -18.97 -5.70
CA THR A 111 10.81 -18.06 -4.92
C THR A 111 10.16 -16.68 -4.83
N PRO A 112 10.62 -15.77 -3.94
CA PRO A 112 10.02 -14.46 -3.80
C PRO A 112 9.96 -13.66 -5.11
N ILE A 113 8.76 -13.14 -5.43
CA ILE A 113 8.51 -12.29 -6.59
C ILE A 113 8.68 -10.84 -6.15
N SER A 114 9.65 -10.14 -6.73
CA SER A 114 9.86 -8.72 -6.48
C SER A 114 9.21 -7.89 -7.58
N LEU A 115 8.33 -6.99 -7.18
CA LEU A 115 7.60 -6.05 -8.04
C LEU A 115 8.09 -4.64 -7.76
N MET A 116 8.35 -3.86 -8.81
CA MET A 116 8.80 -2.47 -8.73
C MET A 116 7.96 -1.57 -9.63
N ILE A 117 7.64 -0.37 -9.14
CA ILE A 117 6.97 0.71 -9.87
C ILE A 117 7.76 1.98 -9.64
N GLU A 118 8.27 2.59 -10.70
CA GLU A 118 9.03 3.83 -10.61
C GLU A 118 8.12 5.02 -10.27
N ASN A 119 8.62 5.98 -9.48
CA ASN A 119 7.95 7.25 -9.24
C ASN A 119 8.46 8.28 -10.26
N VAL A 120 7.58 8.74 -11.15
CA VAL A 120 7.93 9.65 -12.25
C VAL A 120 7.56 11.10 -11.92
N ASP A 121 6.37 11.34 -11.36
CA ASP A 121 5.87 12.68 -11.02
C ASP A 121 6.03 12.98 -9.51
N GLN A 122 7.28 13.04 -9.05
CA GLN A 122 7.58 13.43 -7.68
C GLN A 122 7.99 14.91 -7.62
N ARG A 123 7.17 15.75 -6.94
CA ARG A 123 7.45 17.17 -6.72
C ARG A 123 7.92 17.39 -5.30
N SER A 124 9.24 17.27 -5.06
CA SER A 124 9.81 17.35 -3.71
C SER A 124 10.09 18.78 -3.19
N LYS A 125 9.83 19.84 -3.99
CA LYS A 125 10.31 21.20 -3.68
C LYS A 125 9.45 21.99 -2.68
N ASP A 126 8.21 21.59 -2.40
CA ASP A 126 7.24 22.42 -1.67
C ASP A 126 6.96 21.96 -0.22
N TYR A 127 7.90 21.24 0.42
CA TYR A 127 7.63 20.64 1.74
C TYR A 127 8.35 21.31 2.92
N SER A 128 8.93 22.49 2.77
CA SER A 128 9.68 23.16 3.85
C SER A 128 8.83 23.46 5.09
N ASP A 129 7.58 23.92 4.89
CA ASP A 129 6.68 24.26 5.99
C ASP A 129 6.03 23.00 6.60
N VAL A 130 5.78 21.99 5.77
CA VAL A 130 5.25 20.67 6.18
C VAL A 130 6.23 19.90 7.04
N ALA A 131 7.54 20.14 6.89
CA ALA A 131 8.56 19.55 7.75
C ALA A 131 8.41 19.96 9.21
N LYS A 132 7.88 21.16 9.47
CA LYS A 132 7.76 21.78 10.81
C LYS A 132 6.36 21.67 11.40
N ALA A 133 5.37 21.26 10.63
CA ALA A 133 3.97 21.20 11.05
C ALA A 133 3.35 19.85 10.70
N TYR A 134 2.32 19.43 11.44
CA TYR A 134 1.53 18.26 11.11
C TYR A 134 0.34 18.66 10.25
N ARG A 135 0.17 17.99 9.12
CA ARG A 135 -0.96 18.25 8.22
C ARG A 135 -2.24 17.63 8.79
N PRO A 136 -3.35 18.40 8.86
CA PRO A 136 -4.66 17.83 9.20
C PRO A 136 -5.03 16.69 8.25
N GLY A 137 -5.67 15.63 8.79
CA GLY A 137 -6.10 14.47 8.01
C GLY A 137 -4.97 13.56 7.48
N HIS A 138 -3.72 13.77 7.91
CA HIS A 138 -2.56 12.96 7.52
C HIS A 138 -1.96 12.22 8.73
N ALA A 139 -1.13 11.22 8.49
CA ALA A 139 -0.51 10.41 9.53
C ALA A 139 0.79 11.01 10.11
N ASP A 140 1.05 12.29 9.88
CA ASP A 140 2.30 12.95 10.27
C ASP A 140 2.60 12.80 11.77
N TYR A 141 1.64 13.17 12.62
CA TYR A 141 1.75 13.03 14.07
C TYR A 141 1.91 11.57 14.51
N ALA A 142 1.12 10.66 13.92
CA ALA A 142 1.14 9.26 14.29
C ALA A 142 2.49 8.60 13.97
N TYR A 143 3.14 8.98 12.87
CA TYR A 143 4.48 8.50 12.51
C TYR A 143 5.54 9.02 13.47
N ASP A 144 5.54 10.32 13.81
CA ASP A 144 6.47 10.87 14.78
C ASP A 144 6.26 10.27 16.17
N ALA A 145 5.01 10.11 16.61
CA ALA A 145 4.70 9.49 17.90
C ALA A 145 5.13 8.01 17.97
N LYS A 146 4.99 7.28 16.87
CA LYS A 146 5.31 5.84 16.82
C LYS A 146 6.79 5.57 16.58
N TYR A 147 7.39 6.27 15.60
CA TYR A 147 8.73 5.96 15.10
C TYR A 147 9.80 6.96 15.56
N GLY A 148 9.40 8.12 16.08
CA GLY A 148 10.27 9.18 16.54
C GLY A 148 10.74 10.13 15.44
N PHE A 149 10.39 9.86 14.18
CA PHE A 149 10.59 10.75 13.04
C PHE A 149 9.79 10.27 11.82
N ARG A 150 9.61 11.12 10.81
CA ARG A 150 8.88 10.82 9.58
C ARG A 150 9.58 11.37 8.34
N ASP A 151 9.32 10.75 7.19
CA ASP A 151 9.52 11.41 5.91
C ASP A 151 8.31 12.32 5.63
N TYR A 152 8.52 13.64 5.70
CA TYR A 152 7.47 14.64 5.48
C TYR A 152 7.14 14.82 3.99
N ARG A 153 7.97 14.34 3.08
CA ARG A 153 7.78 14.50 1.62
C ARG A 153 6.63 13.61 1.16
N GLY A 154 5.49 14.23 0.79
CA GLY A 154 4.31 13.53 0.31
C GLY A 154 3.71 12.47 1.23
N GLY A 155 4.08 12.46 2.52
CA GLY A 155 3.60 11.50 3.50
C GLY A 155 4.37 10.19 3.53
N GLY A 156 5.43 10.02 2.76
CA GLY A 156 6.31 8.84 2.78
C GLY A 156 5.52 7.54 2.61
N ARG A 157 5.64 6.61 3.57
CA ARG A 157 4.93 5.33 3.61
C ARG A 157 3.42 5.45 3.89
N SER A 158 2.95 6.56 4.47
CA SER A 158 1.53 6.78 4.75
C SER A 158 0.75 7.37 3.57
N SER A 159 1.41 7.62 2.44
CA SER A 159 0.79 8.11 1.22
C SER A 159 -0.13 7.08 0.58
N ALA A 160 -1.25 7.53 -0.02
CA ALA A 160 -2.12 6.69 -0.83
C ALA A 160 -1.39 6.03 -2.02
N ARG A 161 -0.23 6.54 -2.42
CA ARG A 161 0.66 5.95 -3.43
C ARG A 161 1.04 4.50 -3.09
N GLU A 162 1.16 4.17 -1.82
CA GLU A 162 1.48 2.82 -1.32
C GLU A 162 0.48 1.76 -1.80
N THR A 163 -0.77 2.14 -2.05
CA THR A 163 -1.79 1.22 -2.56
C THR A 163 -1.45 0.63 -3.93
N ALA A 164 -0.63 1.28 -4.77
CA ALA A 164 -0.16 0.70 -6.03
C ALA A 164 0.64 -0.59 -5.81
N SER A 165 1.51 -0.61 -4.79
CA SER A 165 2.25 -1.82 -4.42
C SER A 165 1.34 -2.95 -3.95
N ARG A 166 0.24 -2.63 -3.24
CA ARG A 166 -0.77 -3.62 -2.82
C ARG A 166 -1.56 -4.16 -4.01
N VAL A 167 -1.93 -3.30 -4.95
CA VAL A 167 -2.64 -3.71 -6.17
C VAL A 167 -1.76 -4.63 -7.01
N ALA A 168 -0.46 -4.31 -7.15
CA ALA A 168 0.48 -5.18 -7.86
C ALA A 168 0.61 -6.56 -7.18
N ALA A 169 0.73 -6.62 -5.86
CA ALA A 169 0.73 -7.87 -5.10
C ALA A 169 -0.60 -8.63 -5.23
N GLY A 170 -1.74 -7.90 -5.27
CA GLY A 170 -3.07 -8.45 -5.52
C GLY A 170 -3.20 -9.11 -6.88
N GLY A 171 -2.56 -8.56 -7.93
CA GLY A 171 -2.48 -9.18 -9.26
C GLY A 171 -1.83 -10.56 -9.22
N VAL A 172 -0.74 -10.71 -8.45
CA VAL A 172 -0.11 -12.02 -8.22
C VAL A 172 -1.02 -12.95 -7.42
N ALA A 173 -1.68 -12.44 -6.37
CA ALA A 173 -2.54 -13.26 -5.52
C ALA A 173 -3.73 -13.85 -6.29
N ARG A 174 -4.28 -13.14 -7.27
CA ARG A 174 -5.37 -13.63 -8.14
C ARG A 174 -4.98 -14.88 -8.94
N LEU A 175 -3.71 -15.04 -9.29
CA LEU A 175 -3.23 -16.25 -9.98
C LEU A 175 -3.25 -17.48 -9.08
N VAL A 176 -3.19 -17.29 -7.76
CA VAL A 176 -3.18 -18.39 -6.78
C VAL A 176 -4.59 -18.90 -6.48
N ILE A 177 -5.61 -18.06 -6.71
CA ILE A 177 -7.03 -18.37 -6.46
C ILE A 177 -7.89 -18.04 -7.70
N PRO A 178 -7.61 -18.65 -8.87
CA PRO A 178 -8.26 -18.30 -10.14
C PRO A 178 -9.77 -18.53 -10.14
N GLU A 179 -10.26 -19.42 -9.29
CA GLU A 179 -11.68 -19.72 -9.10
C GLU A 179 -12.45 -18.65 -8.31
N ALA A 180 -11.75 -17.76 -7.62
CA ALA A 180 -12.39 -16.69 -6.83
C ALA A 180 -12.66 -15.46 -7.70
N THR A 181 -13.93 -15.07 -7.79
CA THR A 181 -14.33 -13.77 -8.36
C THR A 181 -14.31 -12.72 -7.26
N ILE A 182 -13.60 -11.62 -7.49
CA ILE A 182 -13.54 -10.50 -6.56
C ILE A 182 -14.09 -9.27 -7.26
N LEU A 183 -15.20 -8.74 -6.76
CA LEU A 183 -15.86 -7.56 -7.27
C LEU A 183 -15.88 -6.48 -6.18
N ALA A 184 -15.46 -5.26 -6.51
CA ALA A 184 -15.53 -4.12 -5.61
C ALA A 184 -16.20 -2.94 -6.32
N TYR A 185 -17.03 -2.21 -5.60
CA TYR A 185 -17.76 -1.06 -6.11
C TYR A 185 -18.08 -0.05 -5.01
N VAL A 186 -18.40 1.18 -5.39
CA VAL A 186 -18.93 2.19 -4.47
C VAL A 186 -20.44 2.03 -4.41
N SER A 187 -20.96 1.87 -3.19
CA SER A 187 -22.41 1.67 -2.94
C SER A 187 -23.12 2.91 -2.41
N GLU A 188 -22.37 3.91 -1.89
CA GLU A 188 -22.95 5.14 -1.35
C GLU A 188 -21.96 6.30 -1.44
N VAL A 189 -22.43 7.50 -1.73
CA VAL A 189 -21.68 8.75 -1.65
C VAL A 189 -22.51 9.82 -0.98
N GLY A 190 -22.00 10.39 0.12
CA GLY A 190 -22.64 11.50 0.83
C GLY A 190 -24.02 11.20 1.40
N GLY A 191 -24.34 9.94 1.71
CA GLY A 191 -25.62 9.49 2.20
C GLY A 191 -26.61 9.09 1.09
N ASP A 192 -26.25 9.22 -0.20
CA ASP A 192 -27.04 8.76 -1.34
C ASP A 192 -26.54 7.37 -1.76
N ALA A 193 -27.34 6.34 -1.53
CA ALA A 193 -27.03 4.95 -1.85
C ALA A 193 -27.51 4.57 -3.27
N ILE A 194 -26.90 3.51 -3.81
CA ILE A 194 -27.37 2.86 -5.03
C ILE A 194 -28.75 2.24 -4.82
N ASP A 195 -29.50 2.09 -5.91
CA ASP A 195 -30.67 1.22 -5.95
C ASP A 195 -30.26 -0.16 -6.47
N MET A 196 -30.39 -1.18 -5.63
CA MET A 196 -30.06 -2.56 -6.00
C MET A 196 -30.89 -3.10 -7.19
N ALA A 197 -32.02 -2.50 -7.49
CA ALA A 197 -32.78 -2.83 -8.70
C ALA A 197 -32.08 -2.39 -9.99
N ASN A 198 -31.18 -1.41 -9.91
CA ASN A 198 -30.38 -0.89 -11.03
C ASN A 198 -28.95 -1.44 -11.03
N PHE A 199 -28.64 -2.45 -10.21
CA PHE A 199 -27.28 -2.99 -10.08
C PHE A 199 -26.84 -3.71 -11.35
N ASP A 200 -25.85 -3.14 -12.04
CA ASP A 200 -25.18 -3.75 -13.19
C ASP A 200 -23.66 -3.77 -12.98
N PRO A 201 -23.05 -4.97 -12.82
CA PRO A 201 -21.59 -5.07 -12.68
C PRO A 201 -20.81 -4.49 -13.86
N ALA A 202 -21.38 -4.48 -15.07
CA ALA A 202 -20.71 -3.94 -16.24
C ALA A 202 -20.58 -2.40 -16.18
N GLU A 203 -21.47 -1.73 -15.44
CA GLU A 203 -21.47 -0.28 -15.28
C GLU A 203 -20.33 0.22 -14.37
N ILE A 204 -19.79 -0.63 -13.49
CA ILE A 204 -18.74 -0.28 -12.52
C ILE A 204 -17.52 0.37 -13.20
N ALA A 205 -17.11 -0.13 -14.36
CA ALA A 205 -15.95 0.39 -15.09
C ALA A 205 -16.28 1.60 -15.99
N ASN A 206 -17.57 1.94 -16.16
CA ASN A 206 -18.04 2.92 -17.13
C ASN A 206 -18.22 4.34 -16.57
N ASN A 207 -18.04 4.51 -15.24
CA ASN A 207 -18.20 5.82 -14.60
C ASN A 207 -17.07 6.10 -13.59
N PRO A 208 -16.81 7.37 -13.25
CA PRO A 208 -15.66 7.77 -12.43
C PRO A 208 -15.79 7.38 -10.94
N PHE A 209 -16.94 6.88 -10.51
CA PHE A 209 -17.18 6.45 -9.14
C PHE A 209 -17.06 4.94 -8.94
N PHE A 210 -16.87 4.17 -10.00
CA PHE A 210 -16.94 2.70 -9.95
C PHE A 210 -18.26 2.23 -9.35
N CYS A 211 -19.35 2.86 -9.76
CA CYS A 211 -20.71 2.64 -9.31
C CYS A 211 -21.45 1.66 -10.22
N PRO A 212 -22.13 0.63 -9.69
CA PRO A 212 -22.93 -0.30 -10.49
C PRO A 212 -24.28 0.27 -10.92
N ASP A 213 -24.68 1.45 -10.43
CA ASP A 213 -25.93 2.16 -10.77
C ASP A 213 -25.59 3.46 -11.51
N ALA A 214 -25.81 3.49 -12.82
CA ALA A 214 -25.56 4.66 -13.66
C ALA A 214 -26.37 5.91 -13.25
N GLN A 215 -27.54 5.73 -12.63
CA GLN A 215 -28.36 6.85 -12.17
C GLN A 215 -27.80 7.43 -10.86
N ALA A 216 -27.34 6.58 -9.93
CA ALA A 216 -26.66 7.02 -8.73
C ALA A 216 -25.35 7.74 -9.08
N ALA A 217 -24.55 7.21 -10.00
CA ALA A 217 -23.33 7.85 -10.46
C ALA A 217 -23.54 9.30 -10.92
N LYS A 218 -24.61 9.57 -11.68
CA LYS A 218 -24.98 10.94 -12.12
C LYS A 218 -25.36 11.85 -10.95
N ARG A 219 -26.09 11.33 -9.94
CA ARG A 219 -26.43 12.12 -8.74
C ARG A 219 -25.19 12.46 -7.93
N TRP A 220 -24.26 11.51 -7.81
CA TRP A 220 -23.01 11.67 -7.05
C TRP A 220 -22.05 12.71 -7.64
N GLU A 221 -22.04 12.89 -8.97
CA GLU A 221 -21.29 13.99 -9.57
C GLU A 221 -21.68 15.35 -8.97
N LYS A 222 -22.98 15.58 -8.82
CA LYS A 222 -23.49 16.83 -8.23
C LYS A 222 -23.12 16.93 -6.74
N ILE A 223 -23.30 15.84 -5.97
CA ILE A 223 -22.98 15.82 -4.53
C ILE A 223 -21.50 16.17 -4.30
N VAL A 224 -20.60 15.57 -5.08
CA VAL A 224 -19.15 15.82 -4.95
C VAL A 224 -18.77 17.22 -5.42
N ASP A 225 -19.35 17.72 -6.51
CA ASP A 225 -19.09 19.08 -6.99
C ASP A 225 -19.65 20.13 -6.00
N ASP A 226 -20.82 19.94 -5.43
CA ASP A 226 -21.40 20.84 -4.40
C ASP A 226 -20.50 20.89 -3.15
N ALA A 227 -20.02 19.74 -2.68
CA ALA A 227 -19.10 19.67 -1.55
C ALA A 227 -17.77 20.38 -1.86
N ARG A 228 -17.21 20.18 -3.07
CA ARG A 228 -15.98 20.85 -3.51
C ARG A 228 -16.15 22.37 -3.55
N LEU A 229 -17.27 22.87 -4.08
CA LEU A 229 -17.57 24.32 -4.12
C LEU A 229 -17.75 24.91 -2.71
N ALA A 230 -18.28 24.12 -1.79
CA ALA A 230 -18.40 24.51 -0.38
C ALA A 230 -17.09 24.42 0.41
N GLY A 231 -15.98 24.00 -0.22
CA GLY A 231 -14.70 23.77 0.47
C GLY A 231 -14.75 22.61 1.47
N SER A 232 -15.66 21.66 1.27
CA SER A 232 -15.90 20.50 2.13
C SER A 232 -15.61 19.19 1.39
N SER A 233 -15.87 18.07 2.05
CA SER A 233 -15.78 16.72 1.48
C SER A 233 -16.95 15.88 1.94
N VAL A 234 -17.22 14.81 1.20
CA VAL A 234 -18.24 13.79 1.54
C VAL A 234 -17.58 12.43 1.71
N GLY A 235 -18.19 11.59 2.54
CA GLY A 235 -17.80 10.19 2.69
C GLY A 235 -18.38 9.32 1.58
N ALA A 236 -17.87 8.09 1.50
CA ALA A 236 -18.37 7.05 0.60
C ALA A 236 -18.33 5.69 1.28
N VAL A 237 -19.19 4.76 0.84
CA VAL A 237 -19.16 3.35 1.22
C VAL A 237 -18.64 2.55 0.03
N VAL A 238 -17.66 1.68 0.27
CA VAL A 238 -17.13 0.74 -0.71
C VAL A 238 -17.47 -0.67 -0.26
N GLU A 239 -18.01 -1.46 -1.15
CA GLU A 239 -18.29 -2.87 -0.92
C GLU A 239 -17.35 -3.73 -1.75
N CYS A 240 -16.96 -4.89 -1.19
CA CYS A 240 -16.15 -5.90 -1.87
C CYS A 240 -16.75 -7.29 -1.59
N VAL A 241 -17.10 -8.01 -2.64
CA VAL A 241 -17.69 -9.34 -2.61
C VAL A 241 -16.85 -10.32 -3.45
#